data_0c7f665047e06862c75fe217771220c5
#
_entry.id   0c7f665047e06862c75fe217771220c5
#
_cell.length_a   1.000
_cell.length_b   1.000
_cell.length_c   1.000
_cell.angle_alpha   90.00
_cell.angle_beta   90.00
_cell.angle_gamma   90.00
#
_symmetry.space_group_name_H-M   'P 1'
#
loop_
_entity.id
_entity.type
_entity.pdbx_description
1 polymer ?
#
loop_
_entity_poly.entity_id
_entity_poly.type
_entity_poly.pdbx_seq_one_letter_code
_entity_poly.pdbx_strand_id
1 'polypeptide(L)'
;MNNNTRSLDIIYTSDTHGHVYPVDYAKNGPSNCSLLNIAHEIDKDGNTLVLDGGDSLQGTPLTQYYLANSDKYSYHPIAEAFNAMGLDYFTLGNHDFNFGYEVIRDYLNAMNAKCLCANVEDLGGELKLYKTDIVTLDNGLRIGLSGVVTDWVNVWEQVDNITKTRVTDPLSAAAKALAEIKDQCDITVLIYHGGLEENPKTGEKMSDTTENIGCRIAHEQDWDILLTGHQHIANEKFVIDGTYAVQPPAKAEKYISMHVEMGAQQGDDEQLKISSKLVSTGSEHEDIVYNKMIPLEQDVQRWLDIPIGSIDEPIIPEEKLDAALNGSRLAAIFNQTQLEWSGADFSCTSLGNDPLGLKKNITIRDICAVYPFSNTVFVVEVTKKTIKESLERVASYFSLIDGKPAVSEEFLKPKIEHYNYDFYAGLDYEFDLRRPVGDRVVKMVRIDGTELSDSKMYTLVTSNYRATGTGGYKAIGDSKVLRNSTEEMPDLLQEFIKKNSPVGDIKNYRIKVIY
;
A
#
# COMPACT_ATOMS: atom_id res chain seq x y z
N MET A 1 42.41 6.03 27.61
CA MET A 1 42.21 6.07 26.16
C MET A 1 40.71 6.39 26.00
N ASN A 2 40.37 7.62 25.67
CA ASN A 2 38.98 7.97 25.37
C ASN A 2 38.63 7.32 24.04
N ASN A 3 37.90 6.21 24.07
CA ASN A 3 37.19 5.71 22.89
C ASN A 3 36.11 6.75 22.56
N ASN A 4 36.41 7.67 21.68
CA ASN A 4 35.43 8.64 21.18
C ASN A 4 34.55 7.92 20.13
N THR A 5 33.71 6.98 20.57
CA THR A 5 32.68 6.40 19.71
C THR A 5 31.62 7.47 19.49
N ARG A 6 31.34 7.81 18.23
CA ARG A 6 30.25 8.71 17.83
C ARG A 6 29.05 7.84 17.42
N SER A 7 27.86 8.22 17.79
CA SER A 7 26.66 7.43 17.48
C SER A 7 25.57 8.27 16.83
N LEU A 8 24.74 7.61 16.06
CA LEU A 8 23.50 8.12 15.47
C LEU A 8 22.39 7.18 15.85
N ASP A 9 21.27 7.72 16.35
CA ASP A 9 20.02 7.00 16.51
C ASP A 9 19.05 7.39 15.39
N ILE A 10 18.38 6.41 14.79
CA ILE A 10 17.35 6.63 13.75
C ILE A 10 16.04 6.01 14.22
N ILE A 11 15.01 6.83 14.23
CA ILE A 11 13.60 6.39 14.32
C ILE A 11 13.03 6.45 12.92
N TYR A 12 12.52 5.31 12.42
CA TYR A 12 12.03 5.22 11.06
C TYR A 12 10.62 4.64 10.98
N THR A 13 9.73 5.37 10.31
CA THR A 13 8.37 4.96 9.95
C THR A 13 8.22 4.91 8.42
N SER A 14 7.24 4.17 7.93
CA SER A 14 6.84 4.14 6.52
C SER A 14 5.42 3.60 6.42
N ASP A 15 4.74 3.88 5.33
CA ASP A 15 3.43 3.30 5.02
C ASP A 15 2.42 3.50 6.16
N THR A 16 2.41 4.70 6.74
CA THR A 16 1.53 5.02 7.87
C THR A 16 0.07 5.11 7.46
N HIS A 17 -0.20 5.33 6.16
CA HIS A 17 -1.52 5.27 5.54
C HIS A 17 -2.59 6.04 6.34
N GLY A 18 -2.27 7.27 6.73
CA GLY A 18 -3.19 8.15 7.45
C GLY A 18 -3.58 7.68 8.85
N HIS A 19 -2.88 6.70 9.44
CA HIS A 19 -3.07 6.27 10.83
C HIS A 19 -2.49 7.30 11.80
N VAL A 20 -3.13 8.46 11.87
CA VAL A 20 -2.71 9.62 12.68
C VAL A 20 -3.27 9.52 14.09
N TYR A 21 -4.58 9.37 14.21
CA TYR A 21 -5.32 9.39 15.46
C TYR A 21 -5.48 7.97 16.02
N PRO A 22 -5.38 7.75 17.36
CA PRO A 22 -5.35 6.42 17.97
C PRO A 22 -6.76 5.76 18.03
N VAL A 23 -7.38 5.59 16.85
CA VAL A 23 -8.73 5.02 16.67
C VAL A 23 -8.75 3.96 15.58
N ASP A 24 -9.38 2.82 15.87
CA ASP A 24 -9.81 1.85 14.87
C ASP A 24 -11.18 2.27 14.33
N TYR A 25 -11.20 2.88 13.14
CA TYR A 25 -12.42 3.41 12.52
C TYR A 25 -13.43 2.32 12.17
N ALA A 26 -12.98 1.12 11.87
CA ALA A 26 -13.86 -0.01 11.54
C ALA A 26 -14.62 -0.52 12.77
N LYS A 27 -13.91 -0.62 13.91
CA LYS A 27 -14.48 -1.11 15.18
C LYS A 27 -15.04 0.00 16.07
N ASN A 28 -14.79 1.27 15.72
CA ASN A 28 -15.14 2.43 16.52
C ASN A 28 -14.62 2.31 17.96
N GLY A 29 -13.32 2.08 18.08
CA GLY A 29 -12.66 1.87 19.37
C GLY A 29 -11.21 2.37 19.39
N PRO A 30 -10.54 2.34 20.54
CA PRO A 30 -9.15 2.77 20.63
C PRO A 30 -8.21 1.85 19.83
N SER A 31 -7.14 2.44 19.32
CA SER A 31 -6.05 1.76 18.64
C SER A 31 -4.72 2.21 19.23
N ASN A 32 -3.73 1.31 19.23
CA ASN A 32 -2.35 1.67 19.56
C ASN A 32 -1.52 1.92 18.27
N CYS A 33 -2.15 1.82 17.10
CA CYS A 33 -1.48 1.97 15.81
C CYS A 33 -1.74 3.37 15.27
N SER A 34 -0.97 4.36 15.70
CA SER A 34 -1.08 5.72 15.19
C SER A 34 0.24 6.50 15.30
N LEU A 35 0.39 7.53 14.45
CA LEU A 35 1.51 8.45 14.55
C LEU A 35 1.57 9.17 15.91
N LEU A 36 0.42 9.47 16.53
CA LEU A 36 0.39 10.12 17.85
C LEU A 36 0.88 9.18 18.97
N ASN A 37 0.67 7.84 18.86
CA ASN A 37 1.28 6.89 19.78
C ASN A 37 2.80 6.85 19.60
N ILE A 38 3.29 6.82 18.35
CA ILE A 38 4.73 6.85 18.07
C ILE A 38 5.35 8.15 18.58
N ALA A 39 4.73 9.31 18.31
CA ALA A 39 5.21 10.61 18.74
C ALA A 39 5.42 10.70 20.27
N HIS A 40 4.55 10.06 21.05
CA HIS A 40 4.67 10.01 22.51
C HIS A 40 5.93 9.27 22.97
N GLU A 41 6.38 8.26 22.24
CA GLU A 41 7.50 7.40 22.65
C GLU A 41 8.88 7.93 22.22
N ILE A 42 8.92 8.96 21.35
CA ILE A 42 10.18 9.48 20.82
C ILE A 42 10.81 10.49 21.81
N ASP A 43 11.95 10.12 22.36
CA ASP A 43 12.85 11.01 23.09
C ASP A 43 14.02 11.42 22.17
N LYS A 44 13.86 12.55 21.48
CA LYS A 44 14.79 13.01 20.45
C LYS A 44 15.85 13.93 21.03
N ASP A 45 17.13 13.58 20.81
CA ASP A 45 18.28 14.45 21.13
C ASP A 45 18.97 14.95 19.86
N GLY A 46 20.10 15.67 20.01
CA GLY A 46 20.88 16.21 18.88
C GLY A 46 21.65 15.19 18.07
N ASN A 47 21.58 13.88 18.41
CA ASN A 47 22.19 12.78 17.68
C ASN A 47 21.13 11.79 17.15
N THR A 48 19.85 12.15 17.23
CA THR A 48 18.72 11.34 16.77
C THR A 48 18.12 11.96 15.51
N LEU A 49 17.91 11.14 14.47
CA LEU A 49 17.14 11.48 13.28
C LEU A 49 15.81 10.71 13.26
N VAL A 50 14.74 11.42 12.98
CA VAL A 50 13.40 10.87 12.78
C VAL A 50 13.09 10.94 11.28
N LEU A 51 12.83 9.78 10.65
CA LEU A 51 12.70 9.64 9.21
C LEU A 51 11.40 8.91 8.85
N ASP A 52 10.82 9.22 7.67
CA ASP A 52 9.63 8.55 7.16
C ASP A 52 9.78 8.15 5.69
N GLY A 53 9.26 6.98 5.35
CA GLY A 53 9.38 6.36 4.03
C GLY A 53 8.26 6.69 3.04
N GLY A 54 7.30 7.54 3.38
CA GLY A 54 6.16 7.88 2.51
C GLY A 54 4.95 6.98 2.68
N ASP A 55 3.97 7.13 1.79
CA ASP A 55 2.62 6.55 1.87
C ASP A 55 1.89 6.97 3.14
N SER A 56 1.79 8.28 3.32
CA SER A 56 1.20 8.88 4.52
C SER A 56 -0.19 9.47 4.29
N LEU A 57 -0.52 9.92 3.06
CA LEU A 57 -1.75 10.69 2.79
C LEU A 57 -3.00 9.82 2.66
N GLN A 58 -2.88 8.59 2.17
CA GLN A 58 -4.00 7.72 1.85
C GLN A 58 -4.17 6.61 2.89
N GLY A 59 -5.40 6.25 3.28
CA GLY A 59 -5.71 4.97 3.92
C GLY A 59 -6.72 4.99 5.06
N THR A 60 -6.96 6.13 5.73
CA THR A 60 -7.97 6.18 6.80
C THR A 60 -9.15 7.10 6.49
N PRO A 61 -10.32 6.85 7.11
CA PRO A 61 -11.45 7.76 7.04
C PRO A 61 -11.14 9.19 7.49
N LEU A 62 -10.19 9.39 8.42
CA LEU A 62 -9.78 10.71 8.86
C LEU A 62 -9.16 11.50 7.70
N THR A 63 -8.23 10.90 6.98
CA THR A 63 -7.58 11.56 5.85
C THR A 63 -8.54 11.79 4.70
N GLN A 64 -9.38 10.81 4.38
CA GLN A 64 -10.42 10.96 3.35
C GLN A 64 -11.38 12.12 3.67
N TYR A 65 -11.90 12.16 4.90
CA TYR A 65 -12.78 13.23 5.32
C TYR A 65 -12.08 14.59 5.33
N TYR A 66 -10.84 14.64 5.86
CA TYR A 66 -10.05 15.87 5.89
C TYR A 66 -9.80 16.42 4.49
N LEU A 67 -9.33 15.60 3.55
CA LEU A 67 -9.03 16.04 2.19
C LEU A 67 -10.26 16.59 1.47
N ALA A 68 -11.43 15.98 1.69
CA ALA A 68 -12.70 16.47 1.16
C ALA A 68 -13.23 17.76 1.84
N ASN A 69 -12.67 18.16 2.99
CA ASN A 69 -13.15 19.28 3.81
C ASN A 69 -12.01 20.14 4.38
N SER A 70 -10.84 20.16 3.73
CA SER A 70 -9.62 20.79 4.24
C SER A 70 -9.79 22.29 4.54
N ASP A 71 -10.66 22.98 3.82
CA ASP A 71 -11.02 24.39 4.02
C ASP A 71 -11.64 24.68 5.38
N LYS A 72 -12.16 23.67 6.08
CA LYS A 72 -12.74 23.80 7.43
C LYS A 72 -11.70 23.83 8.54
N TYR A 73 -10.47 23.41 8.26
CA TYR A 73 -9.42 23.22 9.26
C TYR A 73 -8.22 24.12 8.95
N SER A 74 -7.64 24.74 9.98
CA SER A 74 -6.46 25.61 9.85
C SER A 74 -5.13 24.84 9.93
N TYR A 75 -5.15 23.52 9.87
CA TYR A 75 -3.99 22.64 10.00
C TYR A 75 -4.15 21.39 9.15
N HIS A 76 -3.03 20.77 8.80
CA HIS A 76 -2.98 19.49 8.12
C HIS A 76 -2.73 18.37 9.15
N PRO A 77 -3.67 17.41 9.38
CA PRO A 77 -3.57 16.47 10.49
C PRO A 77 -2.33 15.57 10.45
N ILE A 78 -1.94 15.08 9.29
CA ILE A 78 -0.75 14.24 9.14
C ILE A 78 0.52 15.06 9.43
N ALA A 79 0.61 16.27 8.87
CA ALA A 79 1.76 17.14 9.12
C ALA A 79 1.89 17.54 10.60
N GLU A 80 0.78 17.79 11.29
CA GLU A 80 0.81 18.09 12.73
C GLU A 80 1.38 16.91 13.54
N ALA A 81 0.98 15.67 13.21
CA ALA A 81 1.50 14.50 13.90
C ALA A 81 3.00 14.30 13.63
N PHE A 82 3.45 14.40 12.38
CA PHE A 82 4.87 14.32 12.04
C PHE A 82 5.70 15.48 12.64
N ASN A 83 5.16 16.69 12.66
CA ASN A 83 5.82 17.83 13.28
C ASN A 83 5.96 17.63 14.80
N ALA A 84 4.94 17.06 15.47
CA ALA A 84 5.02 16.71 16.89
C ALA A 84 6.01 15.57 17.16
N MET A 85 6.12 14.60 16.23
CA MET A 85 7.11 13.54 16.27
C MET A 85 8.55 14.04 16.08
N GLY A 86 8.71 15.29 15.62
CA GLY A 86 10.02 15.89 15.34
C GLY A 86 10.68 15.31 14.09
N LEU A 87 9.89 14.96 13.06
CA LEU A 87 10.38 14.43 11.80
C LEU A 87 11.41 15.38 11.18
N ASP A 88 12.55 14.83 10.70
CA ASP A 88 13.62 15.57 10.04
C ASP A 88 13.53 15.47 8.52
N TYR A 89 13.40 14.25 8.02
CA TYR A 89 13.36 13.97 6.59
C TYR A 89 12.34 12.87 6.27
N PHE A 90 11.78 12.97 5.08
CA PHE A 90 10.90 11.93 4.54
C PHE A 90 10.98 11.89 3.01
N THR A 91 10.43 10.84 2.40
CA THR A 91 10.18 10.80 0.96
C THR A 91 8.68 10.71 0.69
N LEU A 92 8.27 10.85 -0.58
CA LEU A 92 6.91 10.53 -0.99
C LEU A 92 6.81 9.03 -1.27
N GLY A 93 5.65 8.44 -0.97
CA GLY A 93 5.28 7.12 -1.44
C GLY A 93 4.35 7.18 -2.66
N ASN A 94 4.01 6.04 -3.24
CA ASN A 94 3.16 6.02 -4.42
C ASN A 94 1.72 6.47 -4.12
N HIS A 95 1.19 6.17 -2.94
CA HIS A 95 -0.14 6.60 -2.53
C HIS A 95 -0.24 8.08 -2.16
N ASP A 96 0.87 8.78 -1.96
CA ASP A 96 0.87 10.22 -1.74
C ASP A 96 0.48 10.99 -3.02
N PHE A 97 0.54 10.35 -4.20
CA PHE A 97 0.11 10.94 -5.48
C PHE A 97 -1.39 10.77 -5.77
N ASN A 98 -2.13 9.94 -5.03
CA ASN A 98 -3.53 9.60 -5.31
C ASN A 98 -4.49 10.80 -5.34
N PHE A 99 -4.15 11.90 -4.69
CA PHE A 99 -5.01 13.08 -4.55
C PHE A 99 -4.52 14.27 -5.39
N GLY A 100 -3.51 14.06 -6.23
CA GLY A 100 -3.00 15.05 -7.17
C GLY A 100 -2.04 16.08 -6.57
N TYR A 101 -1.57 16.95 -7.45
CA TYR A 101 -0.46 17.88 -7.21
C TYR A 101 -0.72 18.87 -6.08
N GLU A 102 -1.93 19.45 -6.02
CA GLU A 102 -2.30 20.46 -5.04
C GLU A 102 -2.28 19.92 -3.61
N VAL A 103 -2.72 18.68 -3.43
CA VAL A 103 -2.70 18.00 -2.12
C VAL A 103 -1.28 17.73 -1.67
N ILE A 104 -0.41 17.24 -2.57
CA ILE A 104 1.03 17.07 -2.27
C ILE A 104 1.64 18.41 -1.86
N ARG A 105 1.41 19.48 -2.64
CA ARG A 105 1.92 20.81 -2.34
C ARG A 105 1.50 21.31 -0.95
N ASP A 106 0.22 21.16 -0.61
CA ASP A 106 -0.32 21.63 0.65
C ASP A 106 0.22 20.80 1.83
N TYR A 107 0.38 19.50 1.65
CA TYR A 107 1.06 18.63 2.60
C TYR A 107 2.52 19.05 2.83
N LEU A 108 3.31 19.17 1.76
CA LEU A 108 4.71 19.61 1.85
C LEU A 108 4.87 21.01 2.48
N ASN A 109 3.92 21.92 2.25
CA ASN A 109 3.92 23.23 2.87
C ASN A 109 3.59 23.21 4.37
N ALA A 110 2.83 22.23 4.84
CA ALA A 110 2.49 22.07 6.25
C ALA A 110 3.58 21.35 7.06
N MET A 111 4.52 20.66 6.39
CA MET A 111 5.61 19.93 7.03
C MET A 111 6.76 20.86 7.45
N ASN A 112 7.31 20.64 8.65
CA ASN A 112 8.58 21.24 9.09
C ASN A 112 9.79 20.47 8.53
N ALA A 113 9.63 19.17 8.28
CA ALA A 113 10.64 18.28 7.73
C ALA A 113 10.93 18.56 6.25
N LYS A 114 12.14 18.17 5.78
CA LYS A 114 12.49 18.21 4.35
C LYS A 114 12.05 16.94 3.62
N CYS A 115 11.33 17.10 2.52
CA CYS A 115 11.00 16.00 1.61
C CYS A 115 12.18 15.71 0.68
N LEU A 116 12.83 14.57 0.85
CA LEU A 116 13.88 14.07 -0.05
C LEU A 116 13.25 13.17 -1.09
N CYS A 117 13.19 13.62 -2.36
CA CYS A 117 12.62 12.81 -3.44
C CYS A 117 13.37 13.09 -4.75
N ALA A 118 14.53 12.44 -4.93
CA ALA A 118 15.49 12.76 -5.98
C ALA A 118 15.01 12.39 -7.39
N ASN A 119 14.07 11.46 -7.52
CA ASN A 119 13.52 11.01 -8.79
C ASN A 119 12.16 11.61 -9.15
N VAL A 120 11.64 12.54 -8.37
CA VAL A 120 10.44 13.30 -8.71
C VAL A 120 10.84 14.67 -9.26
N GLU A 121 10.45 14.94 -10.50
CA GLU A 121 10.60 16.25 -11.13
C GLU A 121 9.30 17.06 -10.93
N ASP A 122 9.41 18.23 -10.34
CA ASP A 122 8.31 19.17 -10.19
C ASP A 122 8.14 20.02 -11.45
N LEU A 123 7.17 19.67 -12.27
CA LEU A 123 6.83 20.43 -13.49
C LEU A 123 5.94 21.63 -13.20
N GLY A 124 5.24 21.65 -12.04
CA GLY A 124 4.42 22.75 -11.55
C GLY A 124 5.23 23.85 -10.87
N GLY A 125 6.40 23.53 -10.31
CA GLY A 125 7.34 24.47 -9.70
C GLY A 125 6.96 24.95 -8.30
N GLU A 126 6.01 24.29 -7.61
CA GLU A 126 5.51 24.71 -6.29
C GLU A 126 5.84 23.71 -5.17
N LEU A 127 6.44 22.54 -5.49
CA LEU A 127 6.75 21.51 -4.51
C LEU A 127 8.10 21.77 -3.84
N LYS A 128 8.15 21.65 -2.52
CA LYS A 128 9.39 21.74 -1.73
C LYS A 128 10.08 20.36 -1.71
N LEU A 129 10.67 19.96 -2.83
CA LEU A 129 11.41 18.73 -2.98
C LEU A 129 12.92 18.99 -2.98
N TYR A 130 13.66 18.15 -2.28
CA TYR A 130 15.11 18.15 -2.24
C TYR A 130 15.64 16.83 -2.77
N LYS A 131 16.79 16.86 -3.45
CA LYS A 131 17.43 15.63 -3.96
C LYS A 131 18.30 14.97 -2.91
N THR A 132 19.06 15.79 -2.20
CA THR A 132 20.02 15.38 -1.17
C THR A 132 20.04 16.41 -0.05
N ASP A 133 20.51 15.99 1.12
CA ASP A 133 20.89 16.91 2.20
C ASP A 133 22.05 16.30 3.02
N ILE A 134 22.78 17.14 3.72
CA ILE A 134 23.83 16.72 4.66
C ILE A 134 23.57 17.42 5.99
N VAL A 135 23.33 16.65 7.04
CA VAL A 135 23.15 17.15 8.40
C VAL A 135 24.35 16.80 9.26
N THR A 136 24.76 17.72 10.11
CA THR A 136 25.79 17.50 11.12
C THR A 136 25.15 17.36 12.49
N LEU A 137 25.33 16.22 13.14
CA LEU A 137 24.83 15.93 14.47
C LEU A 137 25.65 16.65 15.55
N ASP A 138 25.14 16.73 16.79
CA ASP A 138 25.81 17.39 17.92
C ASP A 138 27.18 16.78 18.25
N ASN A 139 27.35 15.46 18.00
CA ASN A 139 28.62 14.76 18.16
C ASN A 139 29.59 14.92 16.98
N GLY A 140 29.20 15.71 15.96
CA GLY A 140 30.01 16.04 14.79
C GLY A 140 29.95 15.02 13.65
N LEU A 141 29.13 13.94 13.73
CA LEU A 141 28.87 13.05 12.59
C LEU A 141 28.11 13.82 11.50
N ARG A 142 28.56 13.64 10.26
CA ARG A 142 27.88 14.18 9.07
C ARG A 142 27.13 13.05 8.37
N ILE A 143 25.85 13.19 8.29
CA ILE A 143 24.95 12.19 7.68
C ILE A 143 24.46 12.75 6.35
N GLY A 144 24.78 12.03 5.27
CA GLY A 144 24.29 12.34 3.92
C GLY A 144 23.02 11.55 3.63
N LEU A 145 21.96 12.26 3.24
CA LEU A 145 20.63 11.66 3.02
C LEU A 145 20.11 11.95 1.62
N SER A 146 19.39 10.98 1.08
CA SER A 146 18.56 11.14 -0.11
C SER A 146 17.30 10.31 0.02
N GLY A 147 16.32 10.56 -0.88
CA GLY A 147 15.09 9.77 -0.98
C GLY A 147 14.70 9.53 -2.43
N VAL A 148 14.06 8.40 -2.70
CA VAL A 148 13.47 8.04 -3.99
C VAL A 148 12.18 7.24 -3.79
N VAL A 149 11.27 7.31 -4.77
CA VAL A 149 10.02 6.55 -4.80
C VAL A 149 10.02 5.62 -6.01
N THR A 150 9.33 4.49 -5.94
CA THR A 150 9.15 3.58 -7.09
C THR A 150 8.57 4.33 -8.30
N ASP A 151 9.11 4.08 -9.49
CA ASP A 151 8.60 4.67 -10.74
C ASP A 151 7.29 4.03 -11.21
N TRP A 152 6.83 3.01 -10.50
CA TRP A 152 5.52 2.39 -10.73
C TRP A 152 4.34 3.32 -10.37
N VAL A 153 4.58 4.46 -9.73
CA VAL A 153 3.62 5.58 -9.69
C VAL A 153 3.08 5.87 -11.10
N ASN A 154 3.94 5.88 -12.12
CA ASN A 154 3.53 6.11 -13.51
C ASN A 154 2.64 5.00 -14.10
N VAL A 155 2.62 3.81 -13.47
CA VAL A 155 1.81 2.65 -13.89
C VAL A 155 0.46 2.65 -13.19
N TRP A 156 0.44 2.94 -11.89
CA TRP A 156 -0.77 2.81 -11.07
C TRP A 156 -1.61 4.07 -11.01
N GLU A 157 -0.96 5.25 -11.09
CA GLU A 157 -1.64 6.50 -10.81
C GLU A 157 -2.46 6.99 -12.01
N GLN A 158 -3.56 7.69 -11.72
CA GLN A 158 -4.34 8.37 -12.74
C GLN A 158 -3.50 9.47 -13.39
N VAL A 159 -3.57 9.55 -14.72
CA VAL A 159 -2.78 10.54 -15.49
C VAL A 159 -3.02 11.96 -15.00
N ASP A 160 -4.26 12.30 -14.64
CA ASP A 160 -4.62 13.65 -14.18
C ASP A 160 -3.94 14.03 -12.87
N ASN A 161 -3.67 13.08 -11.98
CA ASN A 161 -3.00 13.31 -10.70
C ASN A 161 -1.51 13.63 -10.86
N ILE A 162 -0.87 13.16 -11.93
CA ILE A 162 0.58 13.28 -12.16
C ILE A 162 0.96 14.19 -13.34
N THR A 163 0.02 14.98 -13.87
CA THR A 163 0.31 15.89 -15.01
C THR A 163 1.35 16.95 -14.72
N LYS A 164 1.48 17.36 -13.46
CA LYS A 164 2.45 18.38 -13.01
C LYS A 164 3.68 17.79 -12.31
N THR A 165 3.83 16.47 -12.33
CA THR A 165 4.99 15.74 -11.80
C THR A 165 5.50 14.74 -12.82
N ARG A 166 6.77 14.35 -12.71
CA ARG A 166 7.33 13.23 -13.47
C ARG A 166 8.18 12.38 -12.54
N VAL A 167 7.83 11.12 -12.39
CA VAL A 167 8.64 10.16 -11.63
C VAL A 167 9.61 9.48 -12.60
N THR A 168 10.90 9.62 -12.33
CA THR A 168 11.99 9.06 -13.15
C THR A 168 12.57 7.80 -12.51
N ASP A 169 13.50 7.14 -13.19
CA ASP A 169 14.14 5.91 -12.70
C ASP A 169 14.81 6.09 -11.33
N PRO A 170 14.34 5.40 -10.27
CA PRO A 170 14.85 5.54 -8.93
C PRO A 170 16.30 5.06 -8.78
N LEU A 171 16.71 4.02 -9.53
CA LEU A 171 18.08 3.52 -9.47
C LEU A 171 19.10 4.57 -9.90
N SER A 172 18.87 5.19 -11.05
CA SER A 172 19.75 6.24 -11.57
C SER A 172 19.74 7.50 -10.71
N ALA A 173 18.60 7.83 -10.11
CA ALA A 173 18.48 8.99 -9.24
C ALA A 173 19.23 8.77 -7.92
N ALA A 174 19.10 7.59 -7.31
CA ALA A 174 19.83 7.22 -6.10
C ALA A 174 21.36 7.21 -6.34
N ALA A 175 21.82 6.65 -7.48
CA ALA A 175 23.24 6.66 -7.83
C ALA A 175 23.82 8.07 -7.98
N LYS A 176 23.07 8.99 -8.61
CA LYS A 176 23.49 10.40 -8.75
C LYS A 176 23.53 11.10 -7.39
N ALA A 177 22.52 10.87 -6.55
CA ALA A 177 22.46 11.42 -5.21
C ALA A 177 23.63 10.96 -4.35
N LEU A 178 23.95 9.65 -4.36
CA LEU A 178 25.09 9.09 -3.65
C LEU A 178 26.41 9.73 -4.11
N ALA A 179 26.64 9.82 -5.43
CA ALA A 179 27.84 10.43 -5.99
C ALA A 179 28.01 11.91 -5.59
N GLU A 180 26.90 12.63 -5.35
CA GLU A 180 26.92 14.03 -4.89
C GLU A 180 27.38 14.16 -3.43
N ILE A 181 26.95 13.25 -2.53
CA ILE A 181 27.13 13.40 -1.09
C ILE A 181 28.22 12.53 -0.47
N LYS A 182 28.59 11.40 -1.08
CA LYS A 182 29.44 10.35 -0.49
C LYS A 182 30.76 10.88 0.09
N ASP A 183 31.44 11.77 -0.62
CA ASP A 183 32.74 12.32 -0.19
C ASP A 183 32.61 13.47 0.84
N GLN A 184 31.37 13.83 1.21
CA GLN A 184 31.08 14.99 2.06
C GLN A 184 30.51 14.59 3.42
N CYS A 185 30.23 13.31 3.66
CA CYS A 185 29.59 12.81 4.89
C CYS A 185 30.33 11.59 5.44
N ASP A 186 29.99 11.23 6.66
CA ASP A 186 30.58 10.07 7.36
C ASP A 186 29.70 8.83 7.21
N ILE A 187 28.38 9.00 7.02
CA ILE A 187 27.39 7.93 6.84
C ILE A 187 26.40 8.36 5.76
N THR A 188 26.03 7.44 4.89
CA THR A 188 25.05 7.65 3.82
C THR A 188 23.76 6.88 4.09
N VAL A 189 22.61 7.56 3.95
CA VAL A 189 21.27 6.99 4.17
C VAL A 189 20.39 7.24 2.96
N LEU A 190 19.85 6.18 2.37
CA LEU A 190 18.83 6.28 1.34
C LEU A 190 17.47 5.88 1.91
N ILE A 191 16.47 6.76 1.77
CA ILE A 191 15.05 6.45 2.00
C ILE A 191 14.47 6.04 0.65
N TYR A 192 14.10 4.78 0.50
CA TYR A 192 13.52 4.26 -0.72
C TYR A 192 12.08 3.81 -0.48
N HIS A 193 11.12 4.57 -0.99
CA HIS A 193 9.74 4.09 -1.04
C HIS A 193 9.58 3.05 -2.15
N GLY A 194 9.87 1.84 -1.81
CA GLY A 194 9.83 0.61 -2.57
C GLY A 194 10.45 -0.51 -1.73
N GLY A 195 10.33 -1.73 -2.20
CA GLY A 195 10.73 -2.91 -1.45
C GLY A 195 11.91 -3.66 -2.06
N LEU A 196 12.03 -4.91 -1.62
CA LEU A 196 13.07 -5.83 -2.06
C LEU A 196 12.49 -6.79 -3.10
N GLU A 197 13.13 -6.91 -4.27
CA GLU A 197 12.74 -7.81 -5.36
C GLU A 197 13.26 -9.23 -5.19
N GLU A 198 14.19 -9.43 -4.27
CA GLU A 198 14.79 -10.73 -3.96
C GLU A 198 14.66 -11.03 -2.47
N ASN A 199 14.63 -12.31 -2.12
CA ASN A 199 14.78 -12.74 -0.75
C ASN A 199 16.25 -12.53 -0.33
N PRO A 200 16.57 -11.58 0.56
CA PRO A 200 17.97 -11.22 0.85
C PRO A 200 18.75 -12.30 1.60
N LYS A 201 18.09 -13.38 2.03
CA LYS A 201 18.75 -14.55 2.67
C LYS A 201 19.09 -15.63 1.66
N THR A 202 18.30 -15.81 0.62
CA THR A 202 18.45 -16.91 -0.35
C THR A 202 18.89 -16.42 -1.72
N GLY A 203 18.78 -15.13 -2.05
CA GLY A 203 18.98 -14.57 -3.39
C GLY A 203 17.89 -14.99 -4.38
N GLU A 204 16.79 -15.59 -3.89
CA GLU A 204 15.69 -16.00 -4.75
C GLU A 204 14.86 -14.79 -5.16
N LYS A 205 14.67 -14.62 -6.46
CA LYS A 205 13.87 -13.55 -7.01
C LYS A 205 12.39 -13.73 -6.64
N MET A 206 11.79 -12.72 -6.02
CA MET A 206 10.41 -12.72 -5.57
C MET A 206 9.46 -12.06 -6.57
N SER A 207 9.97 -11.23 -7.51
CA SER A 207 9.17 -10.52 -8.50
C SER A 207 9.91 -10.42 -9.84
N ASP A 208 9.18 -10.52 -10.96
CA ASP A 208 9.70 -10.29 -12.31
C ASP A 208 9.51 -8.84 -12.79
N THR A 209 8.92 -7.99 -11.96
CA THR A 209 8.70 -6.57 -12.27
C THR A 209 9.85 -5.70 -11.74
N THR A 210 9.87 -4.43 -12.15
CA THR A 210 10.79 -3.41 -11.62
C THR A 210 10.14 -2.55 -10.54
N GLU A 211 9.00 -2.99 -10.00
CA GLU A 211 8.27 -2.32 -8.92
C GLU A 211 9.15 -2.13 -7.68
N ASN A 212 9.86 -3.17 -7.31
CA ASN A 212 10.79 -3.20 -6.20
C ASN A 212 12.20 -3.44 -6.72
N ILE A 213 13.15 -2.60 -6.30
CA ILE A 213 14.55 -2.66 -6.73
C ILE A 213 15.55 -2.44 -5.57
N GLY A 214 15.11 -2.66 -4.33
CA GLY A 214 15.94 -2.40 -3.15
C GLY A 214 17.20 -3.26 -3.09
N CYS A 215 17.12 -4.55 -3.48
CA CYS A 215 18.29 -5.41 -3.58
C CYS A 215 19.23 -4.93 -4.69
N ARG A 216 18.72 -4.54 -5.84
CA ARG A 216 19.50 -4.01 -6.94
C ARG A 216 20.20 -2.70 -6.56
N ILE A 217 19.54 -1.79 -5.83
CA ILE A 217 20.19 -0.59 -5.29
C ILE A 217 21.39 -0.99 -4.40
N ALA A 218 21.20 -1.93 -3.48
CA ALA A 218 22.25 -2.38 -2.57
C ALA A 218 23.39 -3.12 -3.30
N HIS A 219 23.12 -3.86 -4.38
CA HIS A 219 24.14 -4.55 -5.18
C HIS A 219 24.95 -3.60 -6.07
N GLU A 220 24.34 -2.55 -6.61
CA GLU A 220 24.96 -1.65 -7.58
C GLU A 220 25.53 -0.36 -6.96
N GLN A 221 25.20 -0.05 -5.68
CA GLN A 221 25.53 1.21 -5.02
C GLN A 221 25.98 0.98 -3.57
N ASP A 222 26.94 1.78 -3.12
CA ASP A 222 27.56 1.64 -1.79
C ASP A 222 26.88 2.55 -0.74
N TRP A 223 25.55 2.45 -0.57
CA TRP A 223 24.87 3.09 0.55
C TRP A 223 25.16 2.35 1.85
N ASP A 224 25.41 3.06 2.96
CA ASP A 224 25.59 2.41 4.27
C ASP A 224 24.26 1.89 4.82
N ILE A 225 23.18 2.68 4.68
CA ILE A 225 21.84 2.39 5.20
C ILE A 225 20.79 2.58 4.09
N LEU A 226 19.94 1.57 3.93
CA LEU A 226 18.77 1.58 3.04
C LEU A 226 17.49 1.38 3.85
N LEU A 227 16.67 2.43 3.92
CA LEU A 227 15.38 2.44 4.59
C LEU A 227 14.30 2.20 3.55
N THR A 228 13.63 1.04 3.60
CA THR A 228 12.62 0.62 2.60
C THR A 228 11.21 0.67 3.15
N GLY A 229 10.19 0.62 2.26
CA GLY A 229 8.76 0.65 2.56
C GLY A 229 7.94 -0.13 1.53
N HIS A 230 6.70 0.31 1.26
CA HIS A 230 5.85 -0.13 0.16
C HIS A 230 5.29 -1.56 0.27
N GLN A 231 6.12 -2.55 0.59
CA GLN A 231 5.68 -3.95 0.65
C GLN A 231 4.92 -4.31 1.93
N HIS A 232 4.91 -3.45 2.94
CA HIS A 232 4.31 -3.68 4.26
C HIS A 232 4.87 -4.93 4.98
N ILE A 233 6.13 -5.26 4.75
CA ILE A 233 6.79 -6.44 5.31
C ILE A 233 7.66 -6.01 6.48
N ALA A 234 7.40 -6.57 7.67
CA ALA A 234 8.18 -6.27 8.87
C ALA A 234 9.59 -6.91 8.81
N ASN A 235 10.60 -6.10 8.55
CA ASN A 235 12.01 -6.52 8.49
C ASN A 235 12.87 -5.67 9.41
N GLU A 236 13.39 -6.30 10.47
CA GLU A 236 14.30 -5.60 11.39
C GLU A 236 15.68 -5.38 10.79
N LYS A 237 16.16 -6.32 9.97
CA LYS A 237 17.52 -6.31 9.49
C LYS A 237 17.73 -7.20 8.27
N PHE A 238 18.32 -6.62 7.24
CA PHE A 238 19.06 -7.34 6.20
C PHE A 238 20.42 -6.68 5.99
N VAL A 239 21.37 -7.43 5.48
CA VAL A 239 22.65 -6.90 4.97
C VAL A 239 22.84 -7.46 3.57
N ILE A 240 22.89 -6.58 2.58
CA ILE A 240 23.00 -6.90 1.16
C ILE A 240 24.26 -6.20 0.65
N ASP A 241 25.31 -6.96 0.32
CA ASP A 241 26.62 -6.47 -0.16
C ASP A 241 27.22 -5.31 0.68
N GLY A 242 26.99 -5.34 2.01
CA GLY A 242 27.47 -4.32 2.94
C GLY A 242 26.42 -3.27 3.32
N THR A 243 25.39 -3.05 2.52
CA THR A 243 24.29 -2.13 2.83
C THR A 243 23.37 -2.71 3.89
N TYR A 244 23.11 -1.94 4.96
CA TYR A 244 22.19 -2.32 6.02
C TYR A 244 20.77 -1.87 5.68
N ALA A 245 19.85 -2.82 5.47
CA ALA A 245 18.49 -2.55 5.03
C ALA A 245 17.45 -2.93 6.10
N VAL A 246 16.40 -2.12 6.22
CA VAL A 246 15.25 -2.34 7.13
C VAL A 246 13.94 -1.97 6.46
N GLN A 247 12.82 -2.52 6.97
CA GLN A 247 11.46 -2.13 6.56
C GLN A 247 10.51 -2.25 7.75
N PRO A 248 9.79 -1.19 8.18
CA PRO A 248 8.71 -1.30 9.14
C PRO A 248 7.45 -1.87 8.47
N PRO A 249 6.52 -2.48 9.25
CA PRO A 249 5.17 -2.78 8.76
C PRO A 249 4.36 -1.50 8.56
N ALA A 250 3.25 -1.61 7.82
CA ALA A 250 2.35 -0.49 7.56
C ALA A 250 1.50 -0.07 8.76
N LYS A 251 0.71 1.02 8.58
CA LYS A 251 -0.36 1.49 9.47
C LYS A 251 0.09 1.90 10.86
N ALA A 252 1.33 2.38 10.96
CA ALA A 252 1.92 2.76 12.24
C ALA A 252 1.84 1.66 13.32
N GLU A 253 1.81 0.38 12.92
CA GLU A 253 1.77 -0.77 13.85
C GLU A 253 3.07 -0.89 14.65
N LYS A 254 4.19 -0.57 14.00
CA LYS A 254 5.54 -0.55 14.59
C LYS A 254 6.40 0.47 13.85
N TYR A 255 7.42 0.92 14.52
CA TYR A 255 8.50 1.69 13.91
C TYR A 255 9.84 0.98 14.07
N ILE A 256 10.84 1.35 13.28
CA ILE A 256 12.23 0.92 13.44
C ILE A 256 12.93 1.88 14.41
N SER A 257 13.56 1.34 15.45
CA SER A 257 14.57 2.02 16.25
C SER A 257 15.93 1.43 15.88
N MET A 258 16.81 2.24 15.29
CA MET A 258 18.13 1.84 14.84
C MET A 258 19.21 2.61 15.60
N HIS A 259 20.28 1.93 16.00
CA HIS A 259 21.46 2.50 16.61
C HIS A 259 22.69 2.23 15.74
N VAL A 260 23.42 3.28 15.41
CA VAL A 260 24.63 3.25 14.58
C VAL A 260 25.79 3.78 15.39
N GLU A 261 26.83 2.97 15.56
CA GLU A 261 28.10 3.37 16.17
C GLU A 261 29.20 3.47 15.12
N MET A 262 29.89 4.60 15.08
CA MET A 262 31.11 4.79 14.32
C MET A 262 32.29 4.63 15.26
N GLY A 263 33.09 3.56 15.08
CA GLY A 263 34.24 3.27 15.90
C GLY A 263 35.37 4.30 15.69
N ALA A 264 36.20 4.54 16.74
CA ALA A 264 37.41 5.31 16.58
C ALA A 264 38.40 4.54 15.67
N GLN A 265 39.06 5.25 14.75
CA GLN A 265 40.04 4.67 13.80
C GLN A 265 41.05 3.77 14.51
N GLN A 266 41.06 2.48 14.20
CA GLN A 266 42.18 1.58 14.38
C GLN A 266 42.55 0.99 13.01
N GLY A 267 43.38 1.72 12.24
CA GLY A 267 43.74 1.37 10.86
C GLY A 267 42.90 2.13 9.83
N ASP A 268 42.98 1.78 8.56
CA ASP A 268 42.36 2.51 7.44
C ASP A 268 40.86 2.25 7.28
N ASP A 269 40.22 1.42 8.14
CA ASP A 269 38.78 1.11 8.04
C ASP A 269 38.02 1.54 9.32
N GLU A 270 37.21 2.60 9.23
CA GLU A 270 36.17 2.92 10.21
C GLU A 270 35.03 1.92 10.07
N GLN A 271 34.87 1.03 11.04
CA GLN A 271 33.80 0.01 10.97
C GLN A 271 32.50 0.53 11.60
N LEU A 272 31.45 0.70 10.77
CA LEU A 272 30.09 0.95 11.24
C LEU A 272 29.54 -0.29 11.93
N LYS A 273 29.00 -0.12 13.14
CA LYS A 273 28.21 -1.12 13.84
C LYS A 273 26.77 -0.68 13.87
N ILE A 274 25.90 -1.39 13.17
CA ILE A 274 24.49 -1.06 13.05
C ILE A 274 23.64 -2.16 13.71
N SER A 275 22.70 -1.74 14.53
CA SER A 275 21.67 -2.60 15.11
C SER A 275 20.31 -1.93 14.99
N SER A 276 19.25 -2.72 14.84
CA SER A 276 17.89 -2.23 14.74
C SER A 276 16.90 -3.19 15.36
N LYS A 277 15.75 -2.67 15.72
CA LYS A 277 14.61 -3.43 16.24
C LYS A 277 13.29 -2.83 15.77
N LEU A 278 12.28 -3.67 15.61
CA LEU A 278 10.89 -3.28 15.44
C LEU A 278 10.27 -3.02 16.81
N VAL A 279 9.78 -1.81 17.04
CA VAL A 279 9.16 -1.37 18.29
C VAL A 279 7.66 -1.21 18.10
N SER A 280 6.86 -1.86 18.93
CA SER A 280 5.41 -1.66 18.99
C SER A 280 5.09 -0.53 19.95
N THR A 281 4.10 0.29 19.62
CA THR A 281 3.66 1.41 20.46
C THR A 281 2.74 0.97 21.60
N GLY A 282 2.74 1.74 22.70
CA GLY A 282 1.80 1.64 23.80
C GLY A 282 0.45 2.31 23.51
N SER A 283 -0.38 2.43 24.53
CA SER A 283 -1.68 3.12 24.46
C SER A 283 -1.59 4.64 24.69
N GLU A 284 -0.47 5.13 25.19
CA GLU A 284 -0.24 6.55 25.41
C GLU A 284 -0.06 7.27 24.07
N HIS A 285 -0.39 8.54 24.01
CA HIS A 285 -0.29 9.36 22.79
C HIS A 285 0.21 10.78 23.09
N GLU A 286 0.61 11.49 22.06
CA GLU A 286 0.98 12.90 22.14
C GLU A 286 -0.29 13.75 22.37
N ASP A 287 -0.36 14.42 23.52
CA ASP A 287 -1.58 15.06 24.02
C ASP A 287 -1.94 16.38 23.33
N ILE A 288 -0.97 17.18 22.92
CA ILE A 288 -1.22 18.52 22.36
C ILE A 288 -1.92 18.39 21.01
N VAL A 289 -1.36 17.59 20.11
CA VAL A 289 -1.92 17.38 18.78
C VAL A 289 -3.19 16.53 18.86
N TYR A 290 -3.24 15.53 19.73
CA TYR A 290 -4.45 14.77 20.01
C TYR A 290 -5.62 15.69 20.34
N ASN A 291 -5.45 16.57 21.33
CA ASN A 291 -6.50 17.52 21.74
C ASN A 291 -6.86 18.52 20.64
N LYS A 292 -5.88 18.96 19.84
CA LYS A 292 -6.10 19.85 18.69
C LYS A 292 -6.99 19.20 17.63
N MET A 293 -6.86 17.87 17.44
CA MET A 293 -7.59 17.12 16.43
C MET A 293 -8.99 16.65 16.86
N ILE A 294 -9.36 16.76 18.14
CA ILE A 294 -10.69 16.33 18.62
C ILE A 294 -11.85 16.85 17.74
N PRO A 295 -11.89 18.12 17.30
CA PRO A 295 -13.01 18.60 16.45
C PRO A 295 -13.07 17.87 15.11
N LEU A 296 -11.93 17.64 14.44
CA LEU A 296 -11.85 16.88 13.19
C LEU A 296 -12.31 15.44 13.41
N GLU A 297 -11.81 14.78 14.46
CA GLU A 297 -12.16 13.40 14.78
C GLU A 297 -13.67 13.24 15.06
N GLN A 298 -14.27 14.19 15.78
CA GLN A 298 -15.73 14.20 16.01
C GLN A 298 -16.52 14.38 14.70
N ASP A 299 -16.03 15.18 13.77
CA ASP A 299 -16.64 15.34 12.45
C ASP A 299 -16.56 14.05 11.64
N VAL A 300 -15.39 13.39 11.65
CA VAL A 300 -15.18 12.07 11.01
C VAL A 300 -16.13 11.04 11.57
N GLN A 301 -16.26 10.93 12.89
CA GLN A 301 -17.16 9.97 13.52
C GLN A 301 -18.62 10.22 13.13
N ARG A 302 -19.07 11.48 13.11
CA ARG A 302 -20.43 11.85 12.66
C ARG A 302 -20.66 11.50 11.19
N TRP A 303 -19.67 11.74 10.34
CA TRP A 303 -19.73 11.39 8.92
C TRP A 303 -19.80 9.87 8.71
N LEU A 304 -18.97 9.12 9.41
CA LEU A 304 -18.95 7.66 9.32
C LEU A 304 -20.28 7.00 9.75
N ASP A 305 -20.98 7.59 10.71
CA ASP A 305 -22.24 7.05 11.22
C ASP A 305 -23.47 7.45 10.38
N ILE A 306 -23.29 8.15 9.24
CA ILE A 306 -24.39 8.47 8.33
C ILE A 306 -24.95 7.17 7.71
N PRO A 307 -26.26 6.85 7.91
CA PRO A 307 -26.89 5.71 7.26
C PRO A 307 -26.99 5.93 5.75
N ILE A 308 -26.65 4.92 4.97
CA ILE A 308 -26.70 4.98 3.50
C ILE A 308 -27.69 4.00 2.87
N GLY A 309 -28.15 3.00 3.62
CA GLY A 309 -29.12 2.01 3.13
C GLY A 309 -29.13 0.74 3.95
N SER A 310 -29.61 -0.33 3.35
CA SER A 310 -29.73 -1.64 4.00
C SER A 310 -29.56 -2.81 3.02
N ILE A 311 -29.30 -3.98 3.57
CA ILE A 311 -29.35 -5.27 2.87
C ILE A 311 -30.39 -6.17 3.55
N ASP A 312 -30.96 -7.10 2.82
CA ASP A 312 -32.04 -7.97 3.35
C ASP A 312 -31.55 -8.79 4.55
N GLU A 313 -30.37 -9.40 4.43
CA GLU A 313 -29.74 -10.21 5.46
C GLU A 313 -28.27 -9.81 5.66
N PRO A 314 -27.78 -9.69 6.91
CA PRO A 314 -26.37 -9.40 7.17
C PRO A 314 -25.44 -10.36 6.44
N ILE A 315 -24.28 -9.86 6.04
CA ILE A 315 -23.20 -10.67 5.46
C ILE A 315 -22.14 -10.90 6.53
N ILE A 316 -21.92 -12.15 6.87
CA ILE A 316 -20.78 -12.61 7.65
C ILE A 316 -19.77 -13.14 6.63
N PRO A 317 -18.53 -12.67 6.62
CA PRO A 317 -17.52 -13.17 5.67
C PRO A 317 -17.32 -14.67 5.84
N GLU A 318 -17.26 -15.35 4.71
CA GLU A 318 -16.91 -16.76 4.65
C GLU A 318 -15.41 -16.92 4.98
N GLU A 319 -15.01 -18.11 5.47
CA GLU A 319 -13.60 -18.48 5.55
C GLU A 319 -12.95 -18.41 4.16
N LYS A 320 -11.66 -18.03 4.08
CA LYS A 320 -10.97 -17.77 2.80
C LYS A 320 -11.08 -18.89 1.80
N LEU A 321 -10.79 -20.11 2.25
CA LEU A 321 -10.86 -21.30 1.37
C LEU A 321 -12.31 -21.61 1.01
N ASP A 322 -13.25 -21.45 1.93
CA ASP A 322 -14.68 -21.68 1.66
C ASP A 322 -15.22 -20.66 0.65
N ALA A 323 -14.90 -19.36 0.84
CA ALA A 323 -15.22 -18.31 -0.12
C ALA A 323 -14.66 -18.63 -1.52
N ALA A 324 -13.42 -19.08 -1.59
CA ALA A 324 -12.79 -19.44 -2.86
C ALA A 324 -13.43 -20.67 -3.53
N LEU A 325 -13.89 -21.65 -2.75
CA LEU A 325 -14.53 -22.87 -3.28
C LEU A 325 -15.98 -22.64 -3.70
N ASN A 326 -16.72 -21.80 -2.97
CA ASN A 326 -18.17 -21.70 -3.08
C ASN A 326 -18.66 -20.30 -3.52
N GLY A 327 -17.76 -19.31 -3.58
CA GLY A 327 -18.06 -17.91 -3.84
C GLY A 327 -18.33 -17.13 -2.58
N SER A 328 -18.39 -15.79 -2.68
CA SER A 328 -18.63 -14.88 -1.58
C SER A 328 -19.77 -13.92 -1.88
N ARG A 329 -20.70 -13.77 -0.92
CA ARG A 329 -21.80 -12.78 -1.00
C ARG A 329 -21.28 -11.35 -1.01
N LEU A 330 -20.18 -11.07 -0.29
CA LEU A 330 -19.56 -9.75 -0.27
C LEU A 330 -18.96 -9.41 -1.64
N ALA A 331 -18.19 -10.35 -2.23
CA ALA A 331 -17.64 -10.19 -3.56
C ALA A 331 -18.73 -10.05 -4.63
N ALA A 332 -19.89 -10.72 -4.46
CA ALA A 332 -21.03 -10.57 -5.36
C ALA A 332 -21.59 -9.14 -5.36
N ILE A 333 -21.66 -8.47 -4.20
CA ILE A 333 -22.06 -7.05 -4.11
C ILE A 333 -21.01 -6.17 -4.80
N PHE A 334 -19.72 -6.37 -4.57
CA PHE A 334 -18.66 -5.58 -5.20
C PHE A 334 -18.71 -5.72 -6.73
N ASN A 335 -18.79 -6.95 -7.22
CA ASN A 335 -18.95 -7.21 -8.65
C ASN A 335 -20.22 -6.61 -9.23
N GLN A 336 -21.35 -6.64 -8.52
CA GLN A 336 -22.60 -6.05 -8.99
C GLN A 336 -22.50 -4.53 -9.07
N THR A 337 -21.85 -3.90 -8.11
CA THR A 337 -21.55 -2.45 -8.12
C THR A 337 -20.73 -2.08 -9.36
N GLN A 338 -19.67 -2.83 -9.63
CA GLN A 338 -18.83 -2.62 -10.82
C GLN A 338 -19.62 -2.82 -12.12
N LEU A 339 -20.40 -3.89 -12.22
CA LEU A 339 -21.25 -4.18 -13.40
C LEU A 339 -22.30 -3.08 -13.63
N GLU A 340 -22.95 -2.59 -12.57
CA GLU A 340 -23.98 -1.56 -12.68
C GLU A 340 -23.39 -0.21 -13.12
N TRP A 341 -22.21 0.15 -12.58
CA TRP A 341 -21.49 1.35 -13.00
C TRP A 341 -21.02 1.25 -14.45
N SER A 342 -20.47 0.10 -14.84
CA SER A 342 -19.77 -0.06 -16.11
C SER A 342 -20.66 -0.49 -17.28
N GLY A 343 -21.66 -1.32 -17.03
CA GLY A 343 -22.40 -2.04 -18.06
C GLY A 343 -21.55 -3.10 -18.79
N ALA A 344 -20.44 -3.54 -18.20
CA ALA A 344 -19.52 -4.52 -18.77
C ALA A 344 -20.16 -5.93 -18.86
N ASP A 345 -19.61 -6.78 -19.74
CA ASP A 345 -20.04 -8.19 -19.87
C ASP A 345 -19.71 -9.00 -18.63
N PHE A 346 -18.55 -8.74 -18.00
CA PHE A 346 -18.01 -9.46 -16.86
C PHE A 346 -17.40 -8.50 -15.84
N SER A 347 -17.28 -8.98 -14.61
CA SER A 347 -16.60 -8.27 -13.54
C SER A 347 -15.68 -9.23 -12.77
N CYS A 348 -14.55 -8.73 -12.27
CA CYS A 348 -13.78 -9.42 -11.26
C CYS A 348 -13.35 -8.47 -10.14
N THR A 349 -13.32 -8.99 -8.93
CA THR A 349 -12.93 -8.28 -7.72
C THR A 349 -12.29 -9.24 -6.73
N SER A 350 -11.42 -8.71 -5.86
CA SER A 350 -10.86 -9.46 -4.74
C SER A 350 -11.40 -8.97 -3.40
N LEU A 351 -11.15 -9.75 -2.36
CA LEU A 351 -11.39 -9.35 -0.97
C LEU A 351 -10.05 -9.17 -0.27
N GLY A 352 -10.00 -8.27 0.71
CA GLY A 352 -8.83 -8.10 1.57
C GLY A 352 -8.46 -9.38 2.34
N ASN A 353 -7.28 -9.39 2.96
CA ASN A 353 -6.84 -10.55 3.76
C ASN A 353 -7.79 -10.84 4.93
N ASP A 354 -8.39 -9.81 5.53
CA ASP A 354 -9.34 -9.94 6.64
C ASP A 354 -10.62 -9.11 6.34
N PRO A 355 -11.46 -9.56 5.40
CA PRO A 355 -12.65 -8.83 5.02
C PRO A 355 -13.63 -8.76 6.18
N LEU A 356 -14.18 -7.59 6.43
CA LEU A 356 -15.29 -7.41 7.35
C LEU A 356 -16.61 -7.69 6.63
N GLY A 357 -17.65 -8.01 7.40
CA GLY A 357 -19.00 -8.22 6.89
C GLY A 357 -19.81 -6.93 6.81
N LEU A 358 -21.01 -7.04 6.26
CA LEU A 358 -22.00 -5.96 6.24
C LEU A 358 -23.14 -6.23 7.22
N LYS A 359 -23.46 -5.23 8.03
CA LYS A 359 -24.67 -5.25 8.88
C LYS A 359 -25.92 -5.05 8.04
N LYS A 360 -27.09 -5.33 8.60
CA LYS A 360 -28.36 -5.13 7.91
C LYS A 360 -28.59 -3.66 7.53
N ASN A 361 -28.36 -2.74 8.46
CA ASN A 361 -28.38 -1.29 8.21
C ASN A 361 -26.94 -0.84 8.01
N ILE A 362 -26.66 -0.23 6.87
CA ILE A 362 -25.32 0.11 6.42
C ILE A 362 -25.07 1.60 6.59
N THR A 363 -23.92 1.94 7.16
CA THR A 363 -23.40 3.29 7.28
C THR A 363 -22.17 3.48 6.38
N ILE A 364 -21.67 4.70 6.26
CA ILE A 364 -20.39 4.98 5.57
C ILE A 364 -19.26 4.18 6.23
N ARG A 365 -19.25 4.09 7.57
CA ARG A 365 -18.27 3.29 8.33
C ARG A 365 -18.21 1.85 7.85
N ASP A 366 -19.36 1.22 7.66
CA ASP A 366 -19.41 -0.18 7.21
C ASP A 366 -18.81 -0.33 5.81
N ILE A 367 -18.98 0.66 4.92
CA ILE A 367 -18.37 0.65 3.58
C ILE A 367 -16.85 0.82 3.66
N CYS A 368 -16.36 1.82 4.38
CA CYS A 368 -14.91 2.02 4.58
C CYS A 368 -14.24 0.80 5.23
N ALA A 369 -14.96 0.10 6.10
CA ALA A 369 -14.46 -1.09 6.77
C ALA A 369 -14.39 -2.32 5.85
N VAL A 370 -15.36 -2.52 4.95
CA VAL A 370 -15.37 -3.68 4.06
C VAL A 370 -14.53 -3.49 2.81
N TYR A 371 -14.29 -2.25 2.39
CA TYR A 371 -13.44 -1.92 1.24
C TYR A 371 -12.44 -0.82 1.61
N PRO A 372 -11.34 -1.16 2.29
CA PRO A 372 -10.38 -0.19 2.82
C PRO A 372 -9.32 0.29 1.78
N PHE A 373 -9.57 0.07 0.49
CA PHE A 373 -8.63 0.40 -0.59
C PHE A 373 -9.13 1.57 -1.42
N SER A 374 -8.23 2.47 -1.83
CA SER A 374 -8.52 3.58 -2.75
C SER A 374 -8.41 3.15 -4.21
N ASN A 375 -9.04 2.02 -4.56
CA ASN A 375 -9.05 1.55 -5.93
C ASN A 375 -10.10 2.27 -6.77
N THR A 376 -9.69 2.78 -7.92
CA THR A 376 -10.60 3.14 -9.02
C THR A 376 -10.96 1.91 -9.84
N VAL A 377 -11.95 2.04 -10.71
CA VAL A 377 -12.50 0.93 -11.48
C VAL A 377 -12.19 1.12 -12.97
N PHE A 378 -11.68 0.08 -13.61
CA PHE A 378 -11.25 0.07 -15.00
C PHE A 378 -12.09 -0.91 -15.83
N VAL A 379 -12.47 -0.50 -17.03
CA VAL A 379 -13.08 -1.37 -18.04
C VAL A 379 -12.04 -1.69 -19.09
N VAL A 380 -11.72 -2.97 -19.25
CA VAL A 380 -10.74 -3.45 -20.22
C VAL A 380 -11.41 -4.33 -21.31
N GLU A 381 -10.85 -4.30 -22.52
CA GLU A 381 -11.29 -5.13 -23.64
C GLU A 381 -10.57 -6.49 -23.58
N VAL A 382 -11.32 -7.57 -23.46
CA VAL A 382 -10.78 -8.92 -23.23
C VAL A 382 -11.28 -9.93 -24.26
N THR A 383 -10.46 -10.96 -24.53
CA THR A 383 -10.84 -12.12 -25.31
C THR A 383 -11.29 -13.27 -24.39
N LYS A 384 -11.92 -14.30 -24.97
CA LYS A 384 -12.16 -15.57 -24.25
C LYS A 384 -10.86 -16.16 -23.70
N LYS A 385 -9.75 -16.03 -24.43
CA LYS A 385 -8.42 -16.49 -24.01
C LYS A 385 -7.95 -15.71 -22.77
N THR A 386 -8.05 -14.37 -22.79
CA THR A 386 -7.70 -13.52 -21.64
C THR A 386 -8.45 -13.93 -20.38
N ILE A 387 -9.78 -14.13 -20.50
CA ILE A 387 -10.62 -14.56 -19.36
C ILE A 387 -10.16 -15.94 -18.85
N LYS A 388 -9.87 -16.89 -19.77
CA LYS A 388 -9.39 -18.22 -19.38
C LYS A 388 -8.06 -18.14 -18.62
N GLU A 389 -7.08 -17.40 -19.13
CA GLU A 389 -5.77 -17.22 -18.48
C GLU A 389 -5.91 -16.58 -17.09
N SER A 390 -6.80 -15.62 -16.95
CA SER A 390 -7.11 -15.00 -15.65
C SER A 390 -7.75 -16.00 -14.67
N LEU A 391 -8.67 -16.83 -15.15
CA LEU A 391 -9.28 -17.90 -14.33
C LEU A 391 -8.27 -19.00 -13.97
N GLU A 392 -7.28 -19.30 -14.83
CA GLU A 392 -6.17 -20.21 -14.49
C GLU A 392 -5.31 -19.62 -13.36
N ARG A 393 -5.08 -18.29 -13.36
CA ARG A 393 -4.44 -17.60 -12.23
C ARG A 393 -5.26 -17.71 -10.95
N VAL A 394 -6.59 -17.56 -11.02
CA VAL A 394 -7.49 -17.80 -9.87
C VAL A 394 -7.37 -19.24 -9.39
N ALA A 395 -7.39 -20.21 -10.32
CA ALA A 395 -7.30 -21.64 -9.98
C ALA A 395 -5.95 -22.04 -9.36
N SER A 396 -4.87 -21.25 -9.57
CA SER A 396 -3.57 -21.48 -8.93
C SER A 396 -3.58 -21.24 -7.42
N TYR A 397 -4.61 -20.53 -6.92
CA TYR A 397 -4.83 -20.32 -5.48
C TYR A 397 -4.97 -21.64 -4.72
N PHE A 398 -5.44 -22.68 -5.37
CA PHE A 398 -5.68 -23.97 -4.75
C PHE A 398 -4.49 -24.92 -4.89
N SER A 399 -4.22 -25.66 -3.83
CA SER A 399 -3.41 -26.88 -3.81
C SER A 399 -4.26 -28.07 -3.33
N LEU A 400 -3.78 -29.28 -3.55
CA LEU A 400 -4.37 -30.49 -2.99
C LEU A 400 -3.40 -31.10 -1.97
N ILE A 401 -3.86 -31.24 -0.73
CA ILE A 401 -3.15 -31.91 0.36
C ILE A 401 -4.00 -33.09 0.78
N ASP A 402 -3.50 -34.32 0.63
CA ASP A 402 -4.23 -35.55 0.91
C ASP A 402 -5.61 -35.62 0.21
N GLY A 403 -5.67 -35.13 -1.02
CA GLY A 403 -6.89 -35.08 -1.83
C GLY A 403 -7.92 -34.04 -1.41
N LYS A 404 -7.58 -33.16 -0.47
CA LYS A 404 -8.44 -32.04 -0.02
C LYS A 404 -7.89 -30.71 -0.51
N PRO A 405 -8.77 -29.76 -0.87
CA PRO A 405 -8.34 -28.43 -1.26
C PRO A 405 -7.71 -27.68 -0.08
N ALA A 406 -6.65 -26.96 -0.36
CA ALA A 406 -5.95 -26.07 0.55
C ALA A 406 -5.51 -24.83 -0.22
N VAL A 407 -5.13 -23.75 0.48
CA VAL A 407 -4.52 -22.57 -0.15
C VAL A 407 -3.10 -22.91 -0.58
N SER A 408 -2.74 -22.52 -1.79
CA SER A 408 -1.39 -22.70 -2.34
C SER A 408 -0.37 -21.85 -1.54
N GLU A 409 0.82 -22.40 -1.32
CA GLU A 409 1.89 -21.75 -0.55
C GLU A 409 2.34 -20.42 -1.18
N GLU A 410 2.23 -20.29 -2.49
CA GLU A 410 2.49 -19.06 -3.24
C GLU A 410 1.67 -17.85 -2.73
N PHE A 411 0.45 -18.08 -2.24
CA PHE A 411 -0.42 -17.02 -1.69
C PHE A 411 -0.25 -16.81 -0.18
N LEU A 412 0.63 -17.58 0.46
CA LEU A 412 0.87 -17.51 1.90
C LEU A 412 2.28 -17.06 2.25
N LYS A 413 3.23 -17.18 1.30
CA LYS A 413 4.65 -16.86 1.51
C LYS A 413 5.22 -16.09 0.32
N PRO A 414 6.12 -15.14 0.53
CA PRO A 414 6.63 -14.66 1.85
C PRO A 414 5.63 -13.80 2.62
N LYS A 415 4.55 -13.36 1.97
CA LYS A 415 3.47 -12.52 2.49
C LYS A 415 2.13 -13.20 2.23
N ILE A 416 1.17 -13.03 3.13
CA ILE A 416 -0.21 -13.50 2.92
C ILE A 416 -0.90 -12.58 1.90
N GLU A 417 -1.36 -13.16 0.78
CA GLU A 417 -1.91 -12.43 -0.37
C GLU A 417 -3.25 -13.02 -0.85
N HIS A 418 -4.18 -13.29 0.07
CA HIS A 418 -5.53 -13.73 -0.29
C HIS A 418 -6.23 -12.75 -1.23
N TYR A 419 -5.88 -11.45 -1.17
CA TYR A 419 -6.37 -10.42 -2.08
C TYR A 419 -5.95 -10.62 -3.55
N ASN A 420 -5.08 -11.58 -3.85
CA ASN A 420 -4.77 -11.98 -5.23
C ASN A 420 -5.67 -13.11 -5.75
N TYR A 421 -6.70 -13.53 -5.00
CA TYR A 421 -7.79 -14.37 -5.48
C TYR A 421 -8.95 -13.50 -5.95
N ASP A 422 -9.31 -13.56 -7.24
CA ASP A 422 -10.42 -12.81 -7.81
C ASP A 422 -11.70 -13.64 -7.92
N PHE A 423 -12.81 -13.03 -7.51
CA PHE A 423 -14.17 -13.53 -7.70
C PHE A 423 -14.75 -12.95 -8.98
N TYR A 424 -15.22 -13.79 -9.89
CA TYR A 424 -15.77 -13.36 -11.18
C TYR A 424 -17.29 -13.32 -11.16
N ALA A 425 -17.88 -12.31 -11.83
CA ALA A 425 -19.31 -12.22 -12.10
C ALA A 425 -19.60 -12.16 -13.62
N GLY A 426 -20.83 -12.55 -13.99
CA GLY A 426 -21.24 -12.71 -15.38
C GLY A 426 -20.86 -14.07 -15.97
N LEU A 427 -20.16 -14.92 -15.22
CA LEU A 427 -19.65 -16.22 -15.64
C LEU A 427 -20.24 -17.39 -14.83
N ASP A 428 -20.35 -18.55 -15.48
CA ASP A 428 -20.50 -19.87 -14.91
C ASP A 428 -19.23 -20.67 -15.27
N TYR A 429 -18.40 -21.01 -14.26
CA TYR A 429 -17.10 -21.61 -14.48
C TYR A 429 -16.79 -22.74 -13.50
N GLU A 430 -15.96 -23.69 -13.97
CA GLU A 430 -15.58 -24.87 -13.18
C GLU A 430 -14.07 -25.08 -13.21
N PHE A 431 -13.48 -25.39 -12.05
CA PHE A 431 -12.10 -25.81 -11.89
C PHE A 431 -12.01 -27.30 -11.55
N ASP A 432 -11.07 -28.01 -12.17
CA ASP A 432 -10.68 -29.37 -11.79
C ASP A 432 -9.26 -29.33 -11.20
N LEU A 433 -9.14 -29.36 -9.87
CA LEU A 433 -7.88 -29.26 -9.15
C LEU A 433 -6.97 -30.49 -9.31
N ARG A 434 -7.49 -31.61 -9.83
CA ARG A 434 -6.70 -32.81 -10.15
C ARG A 434 -5.81 -32.59 -11.36
N ARG A 435 -6.07 -31.57 -12.16
CA ARG A 435 -5.25 -31.13 -13.28
C ARG A 435 -4.08 -30.26 -12.83
N PRO A 436 -3.00 -30.18 -13.63
CA PRO A 436 -1.90 -29.30 -13.33
C PRO A 436 -2.35 -27.82 -13.33
N VAL A 437 -1.64 -27.00 -12.56
CA VAL A 437 -1.82 -25.53 -12.59
C VAL A 437 -1.61 -25.03 -14.04
N GLY A 438 -2.50 -24.16 -14.49
CA GLY A 438 -2.54 -23.65 -15.87
C GLY A 438 -3.42 -24.46 -16.84
N ASP A 439 -4.04 -25.59 -16.40
CA ASP A 439 -5.01 -26.37 -17.16
C ASP A 439 -6.20 -26.84 -16.29
N ARG A 440 -6.59 -26.01 -15.32
CA ARG A 440 -7.64 -26.33 -14.34
C ARG A 440 -9.04 -25.83 -14.73
N VAL A 441 -9.13 -24.86 -15.64
CA VAL A 441 -10.41 -24.33 -16.13
C VAL A 441 -11.04 -25.30 -17.11
N VAL A 442 -12.06 -26.05 -16.65
CA VAL A 442 -12.74 -27.10 -17.46
C VAL A 442 -14.08 -26.65 -18.03
N LYS A 443 -14.63 -25.54 -17.50
CA LYS A 443 -15.83 -24.89 -18.03
C LYS A 443 -15.72 -23.39 -17.88
N MET A 444 -16.19 -22.65 -18.87
CA MET A 444 -16.29 -21.19 -18.85
C MET A 444 -17.34 -20.74 -19.86
N VAL A 445 -18.51 -20.37 -19.37
CA VAL A 445 -19.63 -19.87 -20.17
C VAL A 445 -20.22 -18.62 -19.50
N ARG A 446 -21.04 -17.86 -20.21
CA ARG A 446 -21.80 -16.75 -19.59
C ARG A 446 -22.76 -17.30 -18.53
N ILE A 447 -23.17 -16.45 -17.58
CA ILE A 447 -24.08 -16.83 -16.50
C ILE A 447 -25.44 -17.34 -17.02
N ASP A 448 -25.86 -16.91 -18.22
CA ASP A 448 -27.07 -17.38 -18.90
C ASP A 448 -26.88 -18.71 -19.65
N GLY A 449 -25.68 -19.28 -19.61
CA GLY A 449 -25.32 -20.53 -20.29
C GLY A 449 -24.80 -20.36 -21.72
N THR A 450 -24.74 -19.14 -22.23
CA THR A 450 -24.22 -18.86 -23.59
C THR A 450 -22.71 -19.10 -23.65
N GLU A 451 -22.24 -19.84 -24.66
CA GLU A 451 -20.81 -20.07 -24.93
C GLU A 451 -20.07 -18.78 -25.27
N LEU A 452 -18.84 -18.65 -24.79
CA LEU A 452 -17.95 -17.57 -25.19
C LEU A 452 -17.33 -17.86 -26.55
N SER A 453 -17.43 -16.89 -27.47
CA SER A 453 -16.86 -16.99 -28.83
C SER A 453 -15.37 -16.60 -28.81
N ASP A 454 -14.55 -17.38 -29.54
CA ASP A 454 -13.12 -17.09 -29.70
C ASP A 454 -12.86 -15.85 -30.59
N SER A 455 -13.85 -15.42 -31.39
CA SER A 455 -13.74 -14.27 -32.30
C SER A 455 -14.36 -12.99 -31.77
N LYS A 456 -15.02 -13.03 -30.60
CA LYS A 456 -15.69 -11.87 -30.01
C LYS A 456 -14.81 -11.21 -28.96
N MET A 457 -14.77 -9.87 -28.97
CA MET A 457 -14.26 -9.09 -27.85
C MET A 457 -15.36 -8.89 -26.81
N TYR A 458 -14.98 -8.90 -25.56
CA TYR A 458 -15.83 -8.70 -24.40
C TYR A 458 -15.28 -7.55 -23.55
N THR A 459 -16.06 -7.07 -22.60
CA THR A 459 -15.64 -6.08 -21.63
C THR A 459 -15.58 -6.71 -20.25
N LEU A 460 -14.48 -6.47 -19.54
CA LEU A 460 -14.27 -6.86 -18.15
C LEU A 460 -14.07 -5.59 -17.32
N VAL A 461 -14.82 -5.46 -16.22
CA VAL A 461 -14.59 -4.41 -15.23
C VAL A 461 -13.83 -4.98 -14.02
N THR A 462 -12.84 -4.24 -13.55
CA THR A 462 -11.96 -4.64 -12.45
C THR A 462 -11.32 -3.41 -11.78
N SER A 463 -10.55 -3.57 -10.70
CA SER A 463 -9.81 -2.47 -10.07
C SER A 463 -8.63 -2.01 -10.94
N ASN A 464 -8.17 -0.76 -10.72
CA ASN A 464 -6.94 -0.24 -11.31
C ASN A 464 -5.75 -1.19 -11.03
N TYR A 465 -5.59 -1.64 -9.79
CA TYR A 465 -4.56 -2.60 -9.37
C TYR A 465 -4.55 -3.86 -10.26
N ARG A 466 -5.71 -4.41 -10.59
CA ARG A 466 -5.82 -5.60 -11.44
C ARG A 466 -5.62 -5.28 -12.93
N ALA A 467 -6.08 -4.11 -13.37
CA ALA A 467 -5.95 -3.66 -14.74
C ALA A 467 -4.48 -3.42 -15.18
N THR A 468 -3.56 -3.25 -14.23
CA THR A 468 -2.11 -3.19 -14.48
C THR A 468 -1.44 -4.56 -14.56
N GLY A 469 -2.17 -5.64 -14.32
CA GLY A 469 -1.64 -7.02 -14.32
C GLY A 469 -1.05 -7.47 -12.99
N THR A 470 -1.10 -6.62 -11.98
CA THR A 470 -0.56 -6.91 -10.65
C THR A 470 -1.23 -8.13 -10.01
N GLY A 471 -0.50 -8.86 -9.17
CA GLY A 471 -0.97 -10.13 -8.56
C GLY A 471 -0.94 -11.33 -9.52
N GLY A 472 -0.20 -11.24 -10.63
CA GLY A 472 -0.04 -12.32 -11.61
C GLY A 472 -1.10 -12.37 -12.70
N TYR A 473 -1.90 -11.28 -12.88
CA TYR A 473 -2.95 -11.21 -13.91
C TYR A 473 -2.47 -10.56 -15.20
N LYS A 474 -1.30 -10.96 -15.67
CA LYS A 474 -0.66 -10.41 -16.87
C LYS A 474 -1.59 -10.29 -18.08
N ALA A 475 -2.45 -11.28 -18.33
CA ALA A 475 -3.38 -11.25 -19.47
C ALA A 475 -4.40 -10.10 -19.38
N ILE A 476 -4.79 -9.68 -18.15
CA ILE A 476 -5.62 -8.49 -17.94
C ILE A 476 -4.76 -7.24 -18.16
N GLY A 477 -3.54 -7.19 -17.61
CA GLY A 477 -2.63 -6.06 -17.76
C GLY A 477 -2.23 -5.76 -19.20
N ASP A 478 -2.13 -6.78 -20.04
CA ASP A 478 -1.86 -6.64 -21.49
C ASP A 478 -3.11 -6.20 -22.29
N SER A 479 -4.28 -6.09 -21.63
CA SER A 479 -5.55 -5.76 -22.29
C SER A 479 -5.73 -4.26 -22.48
N LYS A 480 -6.45 -3.86 -23.54
CA LYS A 480 -6.72 -2.46 -23.81
C LYS A 480 -7.70 -1.87 -22.79
N VAL A 481 -7.31 -0.82 -22.09
CA VAL A 481 -8.20 -0.01 -21.27
C VAL A 481 -9.14 0.78 -22.16
N LEU A 482 -10.44 0.67 -21.91
CA LEU A 482 -11.49 1.38 -22.62
C LEU A 482 -11.93 2.64 -21.88
N ARG A 483 -12.03 2.56 -20.55
CA ARG A 483 -12.34 3.69 -19.66
C ARG A 483 -12.03 3.31 -18.21
N ASN A 484 -11.94 4.31 -17.35
CA ASN A 484 -11.81 4.18 -15.90
C ASN A 484 -12.80 5.11 -15.20
N SER A 485 -13.03 4.86 -13.90
CA SER A 485 -13.77 5.78 -13.03
C SER A 485 -12.85 6.89 -12.51
N THR A 486 -13.44 8.02 -12.15
CA THR A 486 -12.83 9.05 -11.31
C THR A 486 -13.11 8.78 -9.84
N GLU A 487 -14.25 8.16 -9.56
CA GLU A 487 -14.67 7.75 -8.22
C GLU A 487 -13.94 6.47 -7.80
N GLU A 488 -13.64 6.38 -6.51
CA GLU A 488 -13.12 5.17 -5.90
C GLU A 488 -14.22 4.12 -5.67
N MET A 489 -13.84 2.87 -5.55
CA MET A 489 -14.79 1.77 -5.32
C MET A 489 -15.66 1.96 -4.07
N PRO A 490 -15.17 2.49 -2.92
CA PRO A 490 -16.03 2.81 -1.78
C PRO A 490 -17.16 3.79 -2.11
N ASP A 491 -16.91 4.79 -2.95
CA ASP A 491 -17.93 5.77 -3.34
C ASP A 491 -19.00 5.13 -4.24
N LEU A 492 -18.54 4.36 -5.24
CA LEU A 492 -19.44 3.58 -6.10
C LEU A 492 -20.31 2.60 -5.29
N LEU A 493 -19.72 1.97 -4.26
CA LEU A 493 -20.44 1.05 -3.39
C LEU A 493 -21.48 1.78 -2.52
N GLN A 494 -21.16 2.97 -2.01
CA GLN A 494 -22.14 3.81 -1.29
C GLN A 494 -23.32 4.17 -2.20
N GLU A 495 -23.06 4.59 -3.44
CA GLU A 495 -24.12 4.93 -4.41
C GLU A 495 -24.97 3.71 -4.76
N PHE A 496 -24.33 2.56 -4.99
CA PHE A 496 -25.03 1.30 -5.26
C PHE A 496 -25.97 0.92 -4.12
N ILE A 497 -25.51 0.98 -2.86
CA ILE A 497 -26.33 0.67 -1.68
C ILE A 497 -27.48 1.67 -1.54
N LYS A 498 -27.22 2.97 -1.69
CA LYS A 498 -28.28 4.01 -1.61
C LYS A 498 -29.39 3.78 -2.64
N LYS A 499 -29.00 3.46 -3.88
CA LYS A 499 -29.90 3.30 -5.01
C LYS A 499 -30.73 2.01 -4.91
N ASN A 500 -30.14 0.92 -4.44
CA ASN A 500 -30.73 -0.43 -4.49
C ASN A 500 -31.27 -0.91 -3.13
N SER A 501 -31.33 -0.03 -2.12
CA SER A 501 -31.76 -0.39 -0.76
C SER A 501 -33.27 -0.74 -0.66
N PRO A 502 -33.65 -1.84 -0.02
CA PRO A 502 -32.79 -2.88 0.53
C PRO A 502 -32.16 -3.75 -0.57
N VAL A 503 -30.84 -3.98 -0.49
CA VAL A 503 -30.14 -4.85 -1.45
C VAL A 503 -30.46 -6.31 -1.13
N GLY A 504 -31.03 -7.01 -2.09
CA GLY A 504 -31.38 -8.43 -1.99
C GLY A 504 -30.20 -9.36 -2.24
N ASP A 505 -30.49 -10.66 -2.31
CA ASP A 505 -29.48 -11.69 -2.63
C ASP A 505 -29.05 -11.59 -4.10
N ILE A 506 -27.75 -11.37 -4.31
CA ILE A 506 -27.16 -11.19 -5.63
C ILE A 506 -26.57 -12.51 -6.14
N LYS A 507 -27.05 -12.97 -7.31
CA LYS A 507 -26.65 -14.21 -7.96
C LYS A 507 -26.04 -13.94 -9.33
N ASN A 508 -24.89 -13.27 -9.34
CA ASN A 508 -24.21 -12.85 -10.56
C ASN A 508 -23.04 -13.76 -10.99
N TYR A 509 -22.81 -14.88 -10.29
CA TYR A 509 -21.77 -15.88 -10.60
C TYR A 509 -22.24 -17.30 -10.35
N ARG A 510 -21.56 -18.26 -10.97
CA ARG A 510 -21.59 -19.69 -10.58
C ARG A 510 -20.17 -20.24 -10.64
N ILE A 511 -19.75 -20.85 -9.54
CA ILE A 511 -18.47 -21.55 -9.43
C ILE A 511 -18.69 -22.98 -9.00
N LYS A 512 -17.87 -23.88 -9.55
CA LYS A 512 -17.77 -25.27 -9.09
C LYS A 512 -16.30 -25.69 -9.10
N VAL A 513 -15.86 -26.28 -7.99
CA VAL A 513 -14.51 -26.80 -7.84
C VAL A 513 -14.58 -28.32 -7.66
N ILE A 514 -13.85 -29.06 -8.49
CA ILE A 514 -13.74 -30.51 -8.50
C ILE A 514 -12.37 -30.89 -7.92
N TYR A 515 -12.35 -31.77 -6.92
CA TYR A 515 -11.13 -32.20 -6.24
C TYR A 515 -11.21 -33.64 -5.75
#